data_c87782ec17738be511bb2314ecdc2061
#
_entry.id   c87782ec17738be511bb2314ecdc2061
#
_cell.length_a   1.000
_cell.length_b   1.000
_cell.length_c   1.000
_cell.angle_alpha   90.00
_cell.angle_beta   90.00
_cell.angle_gamma   90.00
#
_symmetry.space_group_name_H-M   'P 1'
#
loop_
_entity.id
_entity.type
_entity.pdbx_description
1 polymer ?
#
loop_
_entity_poly.entity_id
_entity_poly.type
_entity_poly.pdbx_seq_one_letter_code
_entity_poly.pdbx_strand_id
1 'polypeptide(L)'
;MSDMSRSTIVIEAPMSKVSEVLFDLENYPEWSDSITKVKVSERDEGGRVTGATLTIAAGALKDEVSLSYNWDGAPERLEFELEDANMLTKMDGAYILKDLGDETEVTYELSVGVSMPIPQMMVTKQEKTTIDQALAQLKEHCEG
;
A
#
# COMPACT_ATOMS: atom_id res chain seq x y z
N MET A 1 10.74 -18.30 -6.16
CA MET A 1 9.45 -17.64 -6.29
C MET A 1 9.10 -16.96 -4.98
N SER A 2 9.03 -15.65 -4.97
CA SER A 2 8.66 -14.95 -3.76
C SER A 2 7.14 -14.99 -3.60
N ASP A 3 6.71 -15.51 -2.47
CA ASP A 3 5.29 -15.53 -2.17
C ASP A 3 4.93 -14.19 -1.53
N MET A 4 4.07 -13.45 -2.20
CA MET A 4 3.56 -12.21 -1.62
C MET A 4 2.56 -12.55 -0.52
N SER A 5 2.66 -11.84 0.59
CA SER A 5 1.63 -11.90 1.61
C SER A 5 0.38 -11.19 1.08
N ARG A 6 -0.79 -11.66 1.45
CA ARG A 6 -2.05 -11.19 0.90
C ARG A 6 -3.17 -11.29 1.92
N SER A 7 -4.03 -10.29 1.93
CA SER A 7 -5.29 -10.34 2.70
C SER A 7 -6.37 -9.62 1.92
N THR A 8 -7.60 -9.99 2.17
CA THR A 8 -8.78 -9.42 1.52
C THR A 8 -9.78 -8.98 2.58
N ILE A 9 -10.41 -7.84 2.37
CA ILE A 9 -11.47 -7.33 3.25
C ILE A 9 -12.58 -6.75 2.38
N VAL A 10 -13.81 -6.74 2.92
CA VAL A 10 -14.94 -6.09 2.27
C VAL A 10 -15.21 -4.77 3.00
N ILE A 11 -15.24 -3.68 2.26
CA ILE A 11 -15.51 -2.35 2.77
C ILE A 11 -16.93 -1.96 2.37
N GLU A 12 -17.72 -1.52 3.34
CA GLU A 12 -19.11 -1.09 3.11
C GLU A 12 -19.18 0.32 2.54
N ALA A 13 -18.58 0.48 1.37
CA ALA A 13 -18.58 1.73 0.62
C ALA A 13 -18.45 1.40 -0.87
N PRO A 14 -19.01 2.24 -1.74
CA PRO A 14 -18.92 1.99 -3.18
C PRO A 14 -17.48 2.13 -3.68
N MET A 15 -17.17 1.46 -4.78
CA MET A 15 -15.81 1.46 -5.35
C MET A 15 -15.31 2.86 -5.67
N SER A 16 -16.19 3.78 -6.05
CA SER A 16 -15.81 5.17 -6.33
C SER A 16 -15.21 5.85 -5.10
N LYS A 17 -15.76 5.57 -3.92
CA LYS A 17 -15.25 6.16 -2.68
C LYS A 17 -13.94 5.49 -2.25
N VAL A 18 -13.88 4.17 -2.33
CA VAL A 18 -12.69 3.41 -1.94
C VAL A 18 -11.51 3.76 -2.83
N SER A 19 -11.73 3.81 -4.16
CA SER A 19 -10.67 4.17 -5.09
C SER A 19 -10.22 5.61 -4.90
N GLU A 20 -11.12 6.53 -4.59
CA GLU A 20 -10.76 7.93 -4.31
C GLU A 20 -9.79 8.02 -3.14
N VAL A 21 -10.04 7.28 -2.07
CA VAL A 21 -9.15 7.24 -0.90
C VAL A 21 -7.83 6.57 -1.22
N LEU A 22 -7.85 5.43 -1.89
CA LEU A 22 -6.64 4.67 -2.22
C LEU A 22 -5.74 5.38 -3.23
N PHE A 23 -6.32 6.15 -4.13
CA PHE A 23 -5.56 6.83 -5.18
C PHE A 23 -5.05 8.20 -4.76
N ASP A 24 -5.50 8.69 -3.61
CA ASP A 24 -5.04 9.95 -3.03
C ASP A 24 -3.83 9.68 -2.13
N LEU A 25 -2.69 9.45 -2.75
CA LEU A 25 -1.47 9.01 -2.08
C LEU A 25 -0.95 10.03 -1.07
N GLU A 26 -1.10 11.31 -1.35
CA GLU A 26 -0.62 12.36 -0.46
C GLU A 26 -1.30 12.36 0.90
N ASN A 27 -2.50 11.84 0.98
CA ASN A 27 -3.30 11.80 2.21
C ASN A 27 -3.27 10.45 2.92
N TYR A 28 -2.42 9.53 2.50
CA TYR A 28 -2.27 8.25 3.19
C TYR A 28 -2.02 8.38 4.70
N PRO A 29 -1.23 9.35 5.18
CA PRO A 29 -1.03 9.50 6.63
C PRO A 29 -2.31 9.77 7.43
N GLU A 30 -3.38 10.22 6.77
CA GLU A 30 -4.66 10.48 7.44
C GLU A 30 -5.37 9.20 7.88
N TRP A 31 -5.12 8.07 7.19
CA TRP A 31 -5.77 6.82 7.53
C TRP A 31 -4.81 5.67 7.82
N SER A 32 -3.55 5.77 7.41
CA SER A 32 -2.57 4.71 7.62
C SER A 32 -1.53 5.12 8.67
N ASP A 33 -1.45 4.38 9.75
CA ASP A 33 -0.46 4.64 10.81
C ASP A 33 0.95 4.22 10.38
N SER A 34 1.05 3.31 9.39
CA SER A 34 2.34 2.84 8.90
C SER A 34 3.03 3.83 7.98
N ILE A 35 2.26 4.74 7.39
CA ILE A 35 2.80 5.75 6.48
C ILE A 35 2.62 7.11 7.14
N THR A 36 3.71 7.68 7.62
CA THR A 36 3.65 8.92 8.39
C THR A 36 3.84 10.17 7.56
N LYS A 37 4.42 10.03 6.35
CA LYS A 37 4.65 11.16 5.45
C LYS A 37 4.72 10.66 4.02
N VAL A 38 4.16 11.44 3.10
CA VAL A 38 4.25 11.17 1.66
C VAL A 38 4.71 12.45 0.97
N LYS A 39 5.73 12.32 0.13
CA LYS A 39 6.22 13.42 -0.69
C LYS A 39 6.19 12.96 -2.15
N VAL A 40 5.34 13.58 -2.95
CA VAL A 40 5.23 13.25 -4.37
C VAL A 40 6.46 13.78 -5.10
N SER A 41 7.13 12.91 -5.85
CA SER A 41 8.31 13.26 -6.63
C SER A 41 8.01 13.38 -8.12
N GLU A 42 7.01 12.67 -8.62
CA GLU A 42 6.69 12.64 -10.05
C GLU A 42 5.19 12.40 -10.26
N ARG A 43 4.62 13.07 -11.26
CA ARG A 43 3.25 12.86 -11.71
C ARG A 43 3.24 12.70 -13.22
N ASP A 44 2.26 11.95 -13.74
CA ASP A 44 2.08 11.82 -15.19
C ASP A 44 1.25 13.02 -15.74
N GLU A 45 0.97 13.00 -17.03
CA GLU A 45 0.21 14.06 -17.68
C GLU A 45 -1.21 14.22 -17.15
N GLY A 46 -1.78 13.13 -16.63
CA GLY A 46 -3.12 13.15 -16.04
C GLY A 46 -3.15 13.58 -14.58
N GLY A 47 -1.99 13.87 -13.99
CA GLY A 47 -1.89 14.28 -12.60
C GLY A 47 -1.78 13.14 -11.59
N ARG A 48 -1.72 11.90 -12.05
CA ARG A 48 -1.56 10.74 -11.19
C ARG A 48 -0.12 10.65 -10.69
N VAL A 49 0.03 10.25 -9.44
CA VAL A 49 1.36 10.09 -8.84
C VAL A 49 2.04 8.86 -9.44
N THR A 50 3.16 9.06 -10.11
CA THR A 50 3.97 7.96 -10.67
C THR A 50 5.20 7.69 -9.83
N GLY A 51 5.58 8.63 -8.96
CA GLY A 51 6.68 8.44 -8.03
C GLY A 51 6.46 9.23 -6.76
N ALA A 52 6.79 8.63 -5.62
CA ALA A 52 6.66 9.28 -4.32
C ALA A 52 7.66 8.71 -3.34
N THR A 53 8.07 9.54 -2.38
CA THR A 53 8.90 9.10 -1.26
C THR A 53 8.02 9.06 -0.02
N LEU A 54 7.96 7.90 0.63
CA LEU A 54 7.14 7.67 1.80
C LEU A 54 8.03 7.41 3.01
N THR A 55 7.65 8.00 4.13
CA THR A 55 8.25 7.67 5.42
C THR A 55 7.36 6.60 6.04
N ILE A 56 7.92 5.41 6.26
CA ILE A 56 7.18 4.27 6.79
C ILE A 56 7.66 3.92 8.19
N ALA A 57 6.72 3.40 8.99
CA ALA A 57 7.01 2.88 10.32
C ALA A 57 6.11 1.67 10.56
N ALA A 58 6.71 0.49 10.59
CA ALA A 58 5.98 -0.77 10.74
C ALA A 58 6.72 -1.62 11.79
N GLY A 59 6.21 -1.59 13.01
CA GLY A 59 6.89 -2.23 14.15
C GLY A 59 8.21 -1.55 14.42
N ALA A 60 9.28 -2.32 14.51
CA ALA A 60 10.64 -1.81 14.71
C ALA A 60 11.25 -1.27 13.40
N LEU A 61 10.61 -1.52 12.27
CA LEU A 61 11.10 -1.12 10.96
C LEU A 61 10.68 0.29 10.63
N LYS A 62 11.64 1.18 10.43
CA LYS A 62 11.41 2.56 10.00
C LYS A 62 12.32 2.83 8.83
N ASP A 63 11.78 3.40 7.76
CA ASP A 63 12.56 3.71 6.58
C ASP A 63 11.91 4.81 5.77
N GLU A 64 12.70 5.39 4.87
CA GLU A 64 12.20 6.31 3.87
C GLU A 64 12.36 5.60 2.53
N VAL A 65 11.25 5.37 1.85
CA VAL A 65 11.23 4.56 0.63
C VAL A 65 10.72 5.38 -0.54
N SER A 66 11.33 5.20 -1.70
CA SER A 66 10.86 5.80 -2.93
C SER A 66 10.20 4.72 -3.76
N LEU A 67 8.95 4.93 -4.11
CA LEU A 67 8.13 3.97 -4.84
C LEU A 67 7.71 4.52 -6.20
N SER A 68 7.64 3.64 -7.19
CA SER A 68 7.02 3.94 -8.46
C SER A 68 5.64 3.27 -8.51
N TYR A 69 4.69 3.92 -9.15
CA TYR A 69 3.29 3.48 -9.22
C TYR A 69 2.89 3.21 -10.66
N ASN A 70 2.19 2.11 -10.86
CA ASN A 70 1.67 1.70 -12.16
C ASN A 70 0.14 1.78 -12.13
N TRP A 71 -0.43 2.62 -12.98
CA TRP A 71 -1.87 2.88 -13.08
C TRP A 71 -2.54 2.14 -14.22
N ASP A 72 -1.83 1.29 -14.94
CA ASP A 72 -2.38 0.59 -16.11
C ASP A 72 -3.61 -0.25 -15.79
N GLY A 73 -3.70 -0.79 -14.58
CA GLY A 73 -4.84 -1.59 -14.14
C GLY A 73 -5.91 -0.81 -13.40
N ALA A 74 -5.77 0.50 -13.25
CA ALA A 74 -6.74 1.32 -12.51
C ALA A 74 -8.09 1.37 -13.23
N PRO A 75 -9.23 1.46 -12.50
CA PRO A 75 -9.32 1.56 -11.04
C PRO A 75 -9.32 0.23 -10.29
N GLU A 76 -9.27 -0.91 -10.97
CA GLU A 76 -9.35 -2.23 -10.34
C GLU A 76 -8.03 -2.62 -9.66
N ARG A 77 -6.91 -2.04 -10.10
CA ARG A 77 -5.59 -2.42 -9.59
C ARG A 77 -4.63 -1.24 -9.59
N LEU A 78 -3.96 -1.03 -8.47
CA LEU A 78 -2.86 -0.07 -8.35
C LEU A 78 -1.64 -0.82 -7.85
N GLU A 79 -0.57 -0.84 -8.64
CA GLU A 79 0.66 -1.52 -8.29
C GLU A 79 1.74 -0.53 -7.90
N PHE A 80 2.65 -0.95 -7.02
CA PHE A 80 3.82 -0.15 -6.69
C PHE A 80 5.05 -1.04 -6.57
N GLU A 81 6.22 -0.41 -6.77
CA GLU A 81 7.51 -1.10 -6.76
C GLU A 81 8.55 -0.18 -6.12
N LEU A 82 9.46 -0.77 -5.36
CA LEU A 82 10.52 -0.03 -4.71
C LEU A 82 11.57 0.45 -5.71
N GLU A 83 11.88 1.75 -5.66
CA GLU A 83 12.97 2.34 -6.45
C GLU A 83 14.21 2.57 -5.59
N ASP A 84 14.04 3.01 -4.34
CA ASP A 84 15.13 3.30 -3.44
C ASP A 84 14.69 3.25 -1.98
N ALA A 85 15.59 2.87 -1.10
CA ALA A 85 15.36 2.84 0.34
C ALA A 85 16.69 2.75 1.07
N ASN A 86 16.68 2.98 2.38
CA ASN A 86 17.87 2.87 3.21
C ASN A 86 18.08 1.46 3.73
N MET A 87 17.01 0.82 4.18
CA MET A 87 17.06 -0.51 4.80
C MET A 87 16.36 -1.59 3.96
N LEU A 88 15.28 -1.23 3.31
CA LEU A 88 14.54 -2.19 2.49
C LEU A 88 15.25 -2.43 1.16
N THR A 89 15.25 -3.68 0.73
CA THR A 89 15.80 -4.09 -0.57
C THR A 89 14.68 -4.40 -1.55
N LYS A 90 13.45 -4.57 -1.03
CA LYS A 90 12.28 -4.85 -1.85
C LYS A 90 11.03 -4.36 -1.13
N MET A 91 10.12 -3.76 -1.86
CA MET A 91 8.79 -3.42 -1.39
C MET A 91 7.88 -3.31 -2.61
N ASP A 92 7.33 -4.44 -3.01
CA ASP A 92 6.44 -4.53 -4.17
C ASP A 92 5.06 -4.91 -3.68
N GLY A 93 4.04 -4.30 -4.24
CA GLY A 93 2.69 -4.64 -3.83
C GLY A 93 1.63 -4.12 -4.77
N ALA A 94 0.40 -4.42 -4.43
CA ALA A 94 -0.75 -3.99 -5.20
C ALA A 94 -1.99 -3.94 -4.32
N TYR A 95 -2.85 -2.96 -4.60
CA TYR A 95 -4.23 -2.95 -4.13
C TYR A 95 -5.11 -3.38 -5.30
N ILE A 96 -5.96 -4.37 -5.05
CA ILE A 96 -6.87 -4.91 -6.07
C ILE A 96 -8.30 -4.69 -5.57
N LEU A 97 -9.10 -4.00 -6.38
CA LEU A 97 -10.48 -3.63 -6.03
C LEU A 97 -11.46 -4.42 -6.88
N LYS A 98 -12.51 -4.94 -6.22
CA LYS A 98 -13.60 -5.61 -6.90
C LYS A 98 -14.91 -4.96 -6.49
N ASP A 99 -15.64 -4.48 -7.47
CA ASP A 99 -16.93 -3.81 -7.27
C ASP A 99 -18.01 -4.83 -6.93
N LEU A 100 -18.62 -4.70 -5.75
CA LEU A 100 -19.71 -5.56 -5.29
C LEU A 100 -21.03 -4.79 -5.22
N GLY A 101 -21.11 -3.62 -5.86
CA GLY A 101 -22.27 -2.74 -5.80
C GLY A 101 -22.11 -1.69 -4.73
N ASP A 102 -22.82 -1.83 -3.62
CA ASP A 102 -22.71 -0.89 -2.49
C ASP A 102 -21.47 -1.13 -1.63
N GLU A 103 -20.77 -2.22 -1.91
CA GLU A 103 -19.55 -2.60 -1.18
C GLU A 103 -18.41 -2.80 -2.14
N THR A 104 -17.19 -2.83 -1.60
CA THR A 104 -15.98 -3.08 -2.41
C THR A 104 -15.12 -4.11 -1.70
N GLU A 105 -14.70 -5.12 -2.44
CA GLU A 105 -13.72 -6.08 -1.95
C GLU A 105 -12.32 -5.52 -2.26
N VAL A 106 -11.48 -5.41 -1.26
CA VAL A 106 -10.11 -4.91 -1.41
C VAL A 106 -9.12 -6.00 -1.01
N THR A 107 -8.24 -6.33 -1.92
CA THR A 107 -7.11 -7.24 -1.66
C THR A 107 -5.84 -6.41 -1.67
N TYR A 108 -5.00 -6.60 -0.66
CA TYR A 108 -3.69 -5.97 -0.61
C TYR A 108 -2.62 -7.07 -0.63
N GLU A 109 -1.73 -6.99 -1.60
CA GLU A 109 -0.59 -7.89 -1.75
C GLU A 109 0.68 -7.12 -1.44
N LEU A 110 1.61 -7.75 -0.70
CA LEU A 110 2.86 -7.09 -0.32
C LEU A 110 3.99 -8.10 -0.19
N SER A 111 5.15 -7.75 -0.75
CA SER A 111 6.38 -8.50 -0.60
C SER A 111 7.48 -7.53 -0.20
N VAL A 112 8.16 -7.81 0.92
CA VAL A 112 9.19 -6.96 1.49
C VAL A 112 10.48 -7.73 1.65
N GLY A 113 11.61 -7.09 1.32
CA GLY A 113 12.94 -7.61 1.61
C GLY A 113 13.72 -6.59 2.41
N VAL A 114 14.60 -7.06 3.27
CA VAL A 114 15.45 -6.19 4.12
C VAL A 114 16.91 -6.55 3.96
N SER A 115 17.80 -5.56 4.15
CA SER A 115 19.24 -5.78 4.06
C SER A 115 19.81 -6.43 5.32
N MET A 116 19.07 -6.38 6.42
CA MET A 116 19.48 -6.97 7.69
C MET A 116 19.24 -8.47 7.72
N PRO A 117 20.04 -9.24 8.48
CA PRO A 117 19.86 -10.70 8.57
C PRO A 117 18.67 -11.06 9.48
N ILE A 118 17.46 -10.77 9.03
CA ILE A 118 16.24 -11.09 9.74
C ILE A 118 15.65 -12.38 9.15
N PRO A 119 15.24 -13.35 9.98
CA PRO A 119 14.63 -14.58 9.48
C PRO A 119 13.42 -14.28 8.60
N GLN A 120 13.29 -14.99 7.47
CA GLN A 120 12.21 -14.79 6.53
C GLN A 120 10.83 -14.92 7.18
N MET A 121 10.70 -15.81 8.17
CA MET A 121 9.46 -15.97 8.92
C MET A 121 9.02 -14.67 9.59
N MET A 122 9.95 -13.92 10.15
CA MET A 122 9.65 -12.65 10.81
C MET A 122 9.27 -11.57 9.80
N VAL A 123 9.93 -11.56 8.63
CA VAL A 123 9.61 -10.63 7.54
C VAL A 123 8.19 -10.91 7.05
N THR A 124 7.86 -12.16 6.81
CA THR A 124 6.52 -12.58 6.36
C THR A 124 5.46 -12.20 7.38
N LYS A 125 5.74 -12.39 8.66
CA LYS A 125 4.82 -12.02 9.73
C LYS A 125 4.57 -10.52 9.75
N GLN A 126 5.62 -9.72 9.56
CA GLN A 126 5.49 -8.26 9.52
C GLN A 126 4.72 -7.81 8.29
N GLU A 127 4.93 -8.44 7.13
CA GLU A 127 4.15 -8.17 5.93
C GLU A 127 2.66 -8.36 6.20
N LYS A 128 2.31 -9.49 6.81
CA LYS A 128 0.93 -9.84 7.11
C LYS A 128 0.30 -8.85 8.07
N THR A 129 1.02 -8.48 9.13
CA THR A 129 0.57 -7.49 10.11
C THR A 129 0.33 -6.14 9.45
N THR A 130 1.24 -5.71 8.58
CA THR A 130 1.14 -4.44 7.86
C THR A 130 -0.08 -4.44 6.94
N ILE A 131 -0.29 -5.52 6.21
CA ILE A 131 -1.44 -5.66 5.30
C ILE A 131 -2.76 -5.60 6.08
N ASP A 132 -2.88 -6.40 7.14
CA ASP A 132 -4.11 -6.47 7.92
C ASP A 132 -4.44 -5.13 8.57
N GLN A 133 -3.42 -4.44 9.09
CA GLN A 133 -3.58 -3.13 9.70
C GLN A 133 -4.01 -2.09 8.66
N ALA A 134 -3.36 -2.08 7.50
CA ALA A 134 -3.68 -1.14 6.42
C ALA A 134 -5.13 -1.31 5.95
N LEU A 135 -5.55 -2.56 5.74
CA LEU A 135 -6.92 -2.84 5.30
C LEU A 135 -7.95 -2.44 6.35
N ALA A 136 -7.67 -2.71 7.63
CA ALA A 136 -8.58 -2.33 8.71
C ALA A 136 -8.71 -0.81 8.81
N GLN A 137 -7.61 -0.09 8.69
CA GLN A 137 -7.60 1.37 8.76
C GLN A 137 -8.29 2.00 7.54
N LEU A 138 -8.08 1.41 6.37
CA LEU A 138 -8.75 1.84 5.14
C LEU A 138 -10.27 1.66 5.26
N LYS A 139 -10.70 0.51 5.77
CA LYS A 139 -12.11 0.21 5.98
C LYS A 139 -12.75 1.21 6.92
N GLU A 140 -12.12 1.46 8.06
CA GLU A 140 -12.61 2.41 9.04
C GLU A 140 -12.73 3.82 8.45
N HIS A 141 -11.74 4.23 7.69
CA HIS A 141 -11.73 5.55 7.06
C HIS A 141 -12.84 5.70 6.01
N CYS A 142 -13.03 4.67 5.18
CA CYS A 142 -14.04 4.71 4.12
C CYS A 142 -15.48 4.62 4.66
N GLU A 143 -15.67 3.92 5.77
CA GLU A 143 -17.00 3.71 6.37
C GLU A 143 -17.36 4.79 7.40
N GLY A 144 -16.37 5.52 7.86
CA GLY A 144 -16.53 6.52 8.92
C GLY A 144 -17.06 7.87 8.50
#